data_b7549771d6171a57813d56d8e716c1fd
#
_entry.id   b7549771d6171a57813d56d8e716c1fd
#
_cell.length_a   1.000
_cell.length_b   1.000
_cell.length_c   1.000
_cell.angle_alpha   90.00
_cell.angle_beta   90.00
_cell.angle_gamma   90.00
#
_symmetry.space_group_name_H-M   'P 1'
#
loop_
_entity.id
_entity.type
_entity.pdbx_description
1 polymer ?
#
loop_
_entity_poly.entity_id
_entity_poly.type
_entity_poly.pdbx_seq_one_letter_code
_entity_poly.pdbx_strand_id
1 'polypeptide(L)'
;ASKQDPGLLVFNHGIEREALRVTHEGHLATTPHPGFLGGKLTHPKVTTDFSESQLELITPVHQSPAAALAELDEVHRYIYSGLQEEKLWSASMPCLLRADGDIPLAYYGESNLGRLKKAYRSGLGYRYGRGMQTICAVHYNFSFPDSFLEWLRTAEQSTETTAEFRNRRY
;
A
#
# COMPACT_ATOMS: atom_id res chain seq x y z
N ALA A 1 -31.51 -26.96 -5.95
CA ALA A 1 -30.24 -26.33 -5.63
C ALA A 1 -29.51 -26.06 -6.94
N SER A 2 -29.55 -24.83 -7.44
CA SER A 2 -28.73 -24.42 -8.60
C SER A 2 -27.26 -24.57 -8.22
N LYS A 3 -26.49 -25.28 -9.04
CA LYS A 3 -25.03 -25.27 -8.91
C LYS A 3 -24.60 -23.81 -9.07
N GLN A 4 -24.11 -23.20 -7.98
CA GLN A 4 -23.47 -21.89 -8.07
C GLN A 4 -22.31 -22.00 -9.05
N ASP A 5 -22.25 -21.10 -10.02
CA ASP A 5 -21.12 -20.99 -10.93
C ASP A 5 -19.88 -20.67 -10.10
N PRO A 6 -18.83 -21.52 -10.13
CA PRO A 6 -17.60 -21.25 -9.37
C PRO A 6 -16.97 -19.89 -9.69
N GLY A 7 -17.20 -19.33 -10.89
CA GLY A 7 -16.71 -18.02 -11.30
C GLY A 7 -17.37 -16.84 -10.58
N LEU A 8 -18.55 -17.03 -9.97
CA LEU A 8 -19.24 -15.99 -9.20
C LEU A 8 -18.51 -15.60 -7.90
N LEU A 9 -17.62 -16.46 -7.40
CA LEU A 9 -16.91 -16.27 -6.14
C LEU A 9 -15.41 -15.96 -6.32
N VAL A 10 -15.00 -15.61 -7.53
CA VAL A 10 -13.62 -15.18 -7.81
C VAL A 10 -13.54 -13.68 -7.60
N PHE A 11 -13.16 -13.27 -6.40
CA PHE A 11 -13.00 -11.86 -6.03
C PHE A 11 -11.62 -11.33 -6.44
N ASN A 12 -11.52 -10.01 -6.52
CA ASN A 12 -10.24 -9.33 -6.72
C ASN A 12 -9.61 -9.00 -5.37
N HIS A 13 -8.30 -9.19 -5.27
CA HIS A 13 -7.52 -9.00 -4.06
C HIS A 13 -6.27 -8.19 -4.36
N GLY A 14 -5.91 -7.27 -3.48
CA GLY A 14 -4.66 -6.55 -3.49
C GLY A 14 -4.16 -6.30 -2.08
N ILE A 15 -2.87 -6.15 -1.91
CA ILE A 15 -2.25 -5.86 -0.61
C ILE A 15 -1.34 -4.64 -0.78
N GLU A 16 -1.46 -3.70 0.14
CA GLU A 16 -0.51 -2.62 0.34
C GLU A 16 0.11 -2.80 1.73
N ARG A 17 1.42 -2.87 1.82
CA ARG A 17 2.11 -3.00 3.09
C ARG A 17 3.13 -1.90 3.26
N GLU A 18 2.99 -1.15 4.33
CA GLU A 18 3.99 -0.19 4.77
C GLU A 18 5.00 -0.85 5.71
N ALA A 19 6.26 -0.44 5.60
CA ALA A 19 7.33 -0.89 6.48
C ALA A 19 8.43 0.17 6.62
N LEU A 20 8.86 0.43 7.85
CA LEU A 20 9.98 1.33 8.11
C LEU A 20 11.30 0.64 7.76
N ARG A 21 12.22 1.36 7.11
CA ARG A 21 13.63 0.97 7.05
C ARG A 21 14.30 1.32 8.39
N VAL A 22 15.05 0.38 8.92
CA VAL A 22 15.74 0.53 10.20
C VAL A 22 17.20 0.15 10.10
N THR A 23 18.04 0.74 10.94
CA THR A 23 19.43 0.34 11.11
C THR A 23 19.52 -1.01 11.83
N HIS A 24 20.72 -1.60 11.91
CA HIS A 24 20.95 -2.84 12.66
C HIS A 24 20.65 -2.71 14.16
N GLU A 25 20.75 -1.50 14.71
CA GLU A 25 20.43 -1.19 16.11
C GLU A 25 18.93 -0.95 16.36
N GLY A 26 18.10 -1.02 15.31
CA GLY A 26 16.64 -0.84 15.41
C GLY A 26 16.17 0.62 15.43
N HIS A 27 17.03 1.57 15.07
CA HIS A 27 16.64 2.97 14.89
C HIS A 27 16.07 3.22 13.50
N LEU A 28 15.17 4.19 13.39
CA LEU A 28 14.66 4.64 12.09
C LEU A 28 15.83 5.05 11.18
N ALA A 29 15.92 4.46 9.99
CA ALA A 29 16.89 4.86 8.99
C ALA A 29 16.58 6.29 8.50
N THR A 30 17.60 7.10 8.27
CA THR A 30 17.46 8.47 7.77
C THR A 30 18.09 8.66 6.38
N THR A 31 18.55 7.57 5.80
CA THR A 31 19.10 7.55 4.44
C THR A 31 18.03 7.86 3.39
N PRO A 32 18.40 8.41 2.24
CA PRO A 32 17.49 8.58 1.11
C PRO A 32 16.85 7.26 0.66
N HIS A 33 15.78 7.35 -0.12
CA HIS A 33 15.17 6.19 -0.78
C HIS A 33 16.23 5.41 -1.56
N PRO A 34 16.31 4.07 -1.39
CA PRO A 34 17.35 3.27 -2.02
C PRO A 34 17.30 3.37 -3.55
N GLY A 35 18.41 3.74 -4.17
CA GLY A 35 18.47 4.00 -5.61
C GLY A 35 18.11 2.79 -6.48
N PHE A 36 18.36 1.56 -6.00
CA PHE A 36 18.00 0.33 -6.73
C PHE A 36 16.47 0.12 -6.86
N LEU A 37 15.67 0.76 -6.00
CA LEU A 37 14.22 0.75 -6.09
C LEU A 37 13.66 1.73 -7.14
N GLY A 38 14.52 2.56 -7.75
CA GLY A 38 14.09 3.51 -8.77
C GLY A 38 13.24 4.67 -8.23
N GLY A 39 12.38 5.21 -9.08
CA GLY A 39 11.63 6.42 -8.77
C GLY A 39 10.32 6.15 -8.04
N LYS A 40 10.13 6.72 -6.87
CA LYS A 40 8.93 6.58 -6.02
C LYS A 40 7.60 6.96 -6.70
N LEU A 41 7.63 7.85 -7.70
CA LEU A 41 6.44 8.25 -8.45
C LEU A 41 6.09 7.29 -9.60
N THR A 42 7.03 6.47 -10.03
CA THR A 42 6.91 5.69 -11.26
C THR A 42 7.06 4.19 -11.05
N HIS A 43 7.61 3.76 -9.92
CA HIS A 43 7.73 2.33 -9.63
C HIS A 43 6.34 1.73 -9.32
N PRO A 44 5.93 0.65 -10.03
CA PRO A 44 4.55 0.13 -9.92
C PRO A 44 4.25 -0.61 -8.62
N LYS A 45 5.29 -1.05 -7.89
CA LYS A 45 5.13 -1.94 -6.72
C LYS A 45 5.77 -1.40 -5.44
N VAL A 46 6.61 -0.36 -5.51
CA VAL A 46 7.30 0.19 -4.33
C VAL A 46 7.31 1.70 -4.40
N THR A 47 6.77 2.32 -3.36
CA THR A 47 6.82 3.76 -3.15
C THR A 47 7.22 4.07 -1.70
N THR A 48 7.01 5.28 -1.25
CA THR A 48 7.09 5.66 0.16
C THR A 48 5.74 6.22 0.60
N ASP A 49 5.37 6.00 1.84
CA ASP A 49 4.20 6.65 2.41
C ASP A 49 4.58 8.03 2.99
N PHE A 50 4.53 8.22 4.29
CA PHE A 50 4.77 9.51 4.94
C PHE A 50 6.25 9.85 5.04
N SER A 51 7.04 8.93 5.58
CA SER A 51 8.47 9.13 5.81
C SER A 51 9.29 8.62 4.62
N GLU A 52 10.45 9.26 4.37
CA GLU A 52 11.45 8.76 3.42
C GLU A 52 11.90 7.33 3.76
N SER A 53 11.82 6.97 5.03
CA SER A 53 12.18 5.65 5.55
C SER A 53 11.04 4.64 5.48
N GLN A 54 9.81 5.07 5.20
CA GLN A 54 8.62 4.22 5.20
C GLN A 54 8.32 3.76 3.77
N LEU A 55 8.79 2.56 3.44
CA LEU A 55 8.45 1.94 2.16
C LEU A 55 7.00 1.46 2.17
N GLU A 56 6.34 1.61 1.05
CA GLU A 56 5.01 1.09 0.79
C GLU A 56 5.10 0.10 -0.39
N LEU A 57 4.78 -1.15 -0.10
CA LEU A 57 4.84 -2.27 -1.02
C LEU A 57 3.43 -2.56 -1.53
N ILE A 58 3.24 -2.56 -2.84
CA ILE A 58 1.93 -2.62 -3.48
C ILE A 58 1.90 -3.82 -4.42
N THR A 59 0.90 -4.68 -4.27
CA THR A 59 0.66 -5.77 -5.23
C THR A 59 -0.29 -5.30 -6.34
N PRO A 60 -0.19 -5.86 -7.55
CA PRO A 60 -1.26 -5.76 -8.52
C PRO A 60 -2.53 -6.48 -8.03
N VAL A 61 -3.60 -6.37 -8.81
CA VAL A 61 -4.85 -7.09 -8.54
C VAL A 61 -4.69 -8.57 -8.87
N HIS A 62 -5.05 -9.44 -7.93
CA HIS A 62 -5.04 -10.89 -8.06
C HIS A 62 -6.44 -11.46 -7.84
N GLN A 63 -6.70 -12.66 -8.37
CA GLN A 63 -7.96 -13.38 -8.20
C GLN A 63 -7.92 -14.41 -7.05
N SER A 64 -6.84 -14.43 -6.28
CA SER A 64 -6.77 -15.21 -5.06
C SER A 64 -5.89 -14.55 -4.00
N PRO A 65 -6.22 -14.70 -2.71
CA PRO A 65 -5.39 -14.18 -1.61
C PRO A 65 -3.98 -14.77 -1.63
N ALA A 66 -3.85 -16.05 -1.98
CA ALA A 66 -2.55 -16.73 -2.05
C ALA A 66 -1.64 -16.12 -3.12
N ALA A 67 -2.18 -15.75 -4.29
CA ALA A 67 -1.41 -15.10 -5.35
C ALA A 67 -0.97 -13.69 -4.94
N ALA A 68 -1.86 -12.91 -4.31
CA ALA A 68 -1.51 -11.59 -3.79
C ALA A 68 -0.39 -11.68 -2.73
N LEU A 69 -0.47 -12.66 -1.84
CA LEU A 69 0.55 -12.87 -0.81
C LEU A 69 1.89 -13.33 -1.41
N ALA A 70 1.87 -14.22 -2.40
CA ALA A 70 3.08 -14.66 -3.11
C ALA A 70 3.79 -13.49 -3.82
N GLU A 71 3.01 -12.61 -4.47
CA GLU A 71 3.54 -11.41 -5.10
C GLU A 71 4.17 -10.45 -4.07
N LEU A 72 3.51 -10.24 -2.93
CA LEU A 72 4.06 -9.44 -1.84
C LEU A 72 5.37 -10.01 -1.32
N ASP A 73 5.48 -11.33 -1.18
CA ASP A 73 6.72 -12.01 -0.76
C ASP A 73 7.86 -11.80 -1.78
N GLU A 74 7.57 -11.85 -3.08
CA GLU A 74 8.54 -11.53 -4.12
C GLU A 74 9.02 -10.07 -4.04
N VAL A 75 8.12 -9.11 -3.80
CA VAL A 75 8.50 -7.71 -3.59
C VAL A 75 9.40 -7.56 -2.36
N HIS A 76 9.09 -8.25 -1.26
CA HIS A 76 9.95 -8.28 -0.08
C HIS A 76 11.35 -8.83 -0.40
N ARG A 77 11.44 -9.97 -1.08
CA ARG A 77 12.73 -10.56 -1.47
C ARG A 77 13.55 -9.63 -2.34
N TYR A 78 12.91 -8.96 -3.29
CA TYR A 78 13.57 -7.95 -4.12
C TYR A 78 14.14 -6.82 -3.28
N ILE A 79 13.36 -6.25 -2.36
CA ILE A 79 13.83 -5.19 -1.47
C ILE A 79 14.99 -5.68 -0.60
N TYR A 80 14.86 -6.84 0.04
CA TYR A 80 15.93 -7.40 0.87
C TYR A 80 17.22 -7.70 0.11
N SER A 81 17.14 -8.04 -1.17
CA SER A 81 18.34 -8.29 -1.98
C SER A 81 19.20 -7.04 -2.20
N GLY A 82 18.61 -5.85 -2.09
CA GLY A 82 19.29 -4.58 -2.30
C GLY A 82 19.53 -3.75 -1.04
N LEU A 83 18.86 -4.07 0.08
CA LEU A 83 19.15 -3.46 1.38
C LEU A 83 20.41 -4.10 1.97
N GLN A 84 21.49 -3.33 2.13
CA GLN A 84 22.77 -3.82 2.63
C GLN A 84 22.88 -3.67 4.16
N GLU A 85 22.77 -2.42 4.64
CA GLU A 85 22.96 -2.04 6.03
C GLU A 85 21.65 -1.76 6.79
N GLU A 86 20.53 -1.94 6.13
CA GLU A 86 19.20 -1.67 6.69
C GLU A 86 18.32 -2.90 6.60
N LYS A 87 17.27 -2.89 7.43
CA LYS A 87 16.22 -3.93 7.44
C LYS A 87 14.85 -3.28 7.34
N LEU A 88 13.86 -4.06 6.95
CA LEU A 88 12.46 -3.66 7.10
C LEU A 88 11.97 -4.05 8.49
N TRP A 89 11.40 -3.07 9.19
CA TRP A 89 10.75 -3.30 10.48
C TRP A 89 9.45 -4.08 10.28
N SER A 90 9.28 -5.17 11.01
CA SER A 90 8.17 -6.10 10.78
C SER A 90 6.86 -5.71 11.45
N ALA A 91 6.92 -4.91 12.53
CA ALA A 91 5.74 -4.50 13.28
C ALA A 91 5.09 -3.24 12.70
N SER A 92 3.78 -3.10 12.87
CA SER A 92 3.06 -1.87 12.52
C SER A 92 3.44 -0.69 13.43
N MET A 93 3.60 -0.94 14.72
CA MET A 93 4.11 0.07 15.66
C MET A 93 5.56 0.42 15.32
N PRO A 94 5.95 1.70 15.39
CA PRO A 94 7.25 2.13 14.92
C PRO A 94 8.41 1.54 15.74
N CYS A 95 9.57 1.53 15.11
CA CYS A 95 10.86 1.23 15.70
C CYS A 95 11.31 2.33 16.68
N LEU A 96 12.55 2.29 17.13
CA LEU A 96 13.15 3.35 17.95
C LEU A 96 13.23 4.67 17.15
N LEU A 97 12.35 5.60 17.48
CA LEU A 97 12.31 6.93 16.90
C LEU A 97 13.19 7.89 17.69
N ARG A 98 13.77 8.86 16.99
CA ARG A 98 14.38 10.05 17.59
C ARG A 98 13.33 11.12 17.82
N ALA A 99 13.74 12.39 17.97
CA ALA A 99 12.79 13.49 18.08
C ALA A 99 11.89 13.57 16.84
N ASP A 100 10.67 14.03 17.02
CA ASP A 100 9.66 14.11 15.95
C ASP A 100 10.17 14.88 14.70
N GLY A 101 10.94 15.93 14.91
CA GLY A 101 11.57 16.71 13.85
C GLY A 101 12.61 15.98 13.01
N ASP A 102 13.21 14.91 13.56
CA ASP A 102 14.27 14.13 12.89
C ASP A 102 13.70 13.06 11.93
N ILE A 103 12.41 12.82 11.97
CA ILE A 103 11.74 11.90 11.04
C ILE A 103 11.70 12.53 9.64
N PRO A 104 12.42 11.96 8.64
CA PRO A 104 12.49 12.57 7.31
C PRO A 104 11.16 12.41 6.57
N LEU A 105 10.66 13.51 6.01
CA LEU A 105 9.50 13.47 5.12
C LEU A 105 9.88 12.87 3.77
N ALA A 106 8.99 12.08 3.19
CA ALA A 106 9.18 11.51 1.86
C ALA A 106 9.37 12.61 0.81
N TYR A 107 10.45 12.50 0.05
CA TYR A 107 10.80 13.44 -1.02
C TYR A 107 10.56 12.81 -2.39
N TYR A 108 9.75 13.45 -3.21
CA TYR A 108 9.32 12.97 -4.53
C TYR A 108 9.85 13.81 -5.70
N GLY A 109 10.90 14.61 -5.46
CA GLY A 109 11.45 15.52 -6.47
C GLY A 109 10.69 16.84 -6.56
N GLU A 110 11.11 17.68 -7.54
CA GLU A 110 10.67 19.07 -7.69
C GLU A 110 9.51 19.25 -8.69
N SER A 111 8.97 18.17 -9.25
CA SER A 111 7.77 18.25 -10.09
C SER A 111 6.57 18.79 -9.30
N ASN A 112 5.55 19.32 -9.98
CA ASN A 112 4.33 19.79 -9.33
C ASN A 112 3.69 18.70 -8.44
N LEU A 113 3.67 17.46 -8.90
CA LEU A 113 3.17 16.32 -8.13
C LEU A 113 4.06 16.04 -6.90
N GLY A 114 5.38 16.06 -7.06
CA GLY A 114 6.33 15.87 -5.94
C GLY A 114 6.17 16.95 -4.88
N ARG A 115 6.05 18.21 -5.29
CA ARG A 115 5.81 19.36 -4.39
C ARG A 115 4.48 19.26 -3.68
N LEU A 116 3.41 18.84 -4.37
CA LEU A 116 2.09 18.61 -3.77
C LEU A 116 2.17 17.51 -2.70
N LYS A 117 2.80 16.37 -3.02
CA LYS A 117 2.99 15.27 -2.06
C LYS A 117 3.78 15.70 -0.82
N LYS A 118 4.81 16.52 -0.99
CA LYS A 118 5.60 17.10 0.11
C LYS A 118 4.76 18.05 0.97
N ALA A 119 4.01 18.97 0.36
CA ALA A 119 3.15 19.92 1.08
C ALA A 119 2.08 19.18 1.90
N TYR A 120 1.45 18.16 1.34
CA TYR A 120 0.47 17.31 2.04
C TYR A 120 1.07 16.67 3.29
N ARG A 121 2.25 16.02 3.17
CA ARG A 121 2.93 15.35 4.29
C ARG A 121 3.43 16.32 5.34
N SER A 122 3.89 17.51 4.93
CA SER A 122 4.23 18.59 5.86
C SER A 122 3.01 19.00 6.69
N GLY A 123 1.85 19.12 6.05
CA GLY A 123 0.58 19.42 6.73
C GLY A 123 0.15 18.33 7.72
N LEU A 124 0.32 17.04 7.38
CA LEU A 124 0.05 15.92 8.29
C LEU A 124 1.00 15.95 9.49
N GLY A 125 2.30 16.13 9.26
CA GLY A 125 3.30 16.21 10.32
C GLY A 125 3.05 17.38 11.27
N TYR A 126 2.61 18.52 10.76
CA TYR A 126 2.26 19.69 11.58
C TYR A 126 1.02 19.43 12.45
N ARG A 127 -0.02 18.77 11.89
CA ARG A 127 -1.30 18.56 12.59
C ARG A 127 -1.23 17.44 13.63
N TYR A 128 -0.55 16.36 13.32
CA TYR A 128 -0.65 15.11 14.08
C TYR A 128 0.69 14.65 14.67
N GLY A 129 1.79 15.31 14.32
CA GLY A 129 3.15 14.88 14.62
C GLY A 129 3.65 13.84 13.62
N ARG A 130 4.95 13.83 13.36
CA ARG A 130 5.58 12.90 12.41
C ARG A 130 5.65 11.48 12.95
N GLY A 131 5.84 11.33 14.27
CA GLY A 131 5.88 10.03 14.93
C GLY A 131 4.59 9.22 14.74
N MET A 132 3.42 9.85 14.81
CA MET A 132 2.13 9.19 14.54
C MET A 132 2.03 8.66 13.11
N GLN A 133 2.65 9.35 12.15
CA GLN A 133 2.64 8.98 10.74
C GLN A 133 3.61 7.84 10.40
N THR A 134 4.44 7.39 11.35
CA THR A 134 5.33 6.23 11.16
C THR A 134 4.71 4.91 11.58
N ILE A 135 3.46 4.91 12.02
CA ILE A 135 2.67 3.68 12.20
C ILE A 135 2.39 3.10 10.81
N CYS A 136 2.81 1.87 10.59
CA CYS A 136 2.73 1.19 9.30
C CYS A 136 1.49 0.32 9.21
N ALA A 137 0.69 0.52 8.18
CA ALA A 137 -0.50 -0.26 7.92
C ALA A 137 -0.23 -1.49 7.02
N VAL A 138 -1.15 -2.43 7.07
CA VAL A 138 -1.38 -3.43 6.02
C VAL A 138 -2.80 -3.23 5.53
N HIS A 139 -2.95 -2.77 4.28
CA HIS A 139 -4.23 -2.63 3.62
C HIS A 139 -4.50 -3.90 2.80
N TYR A 140 -5.65 -4.49 3.00
CA TYR A 140 -6.13 -5.57 2.18
C TYR A 140 -7.30 -5.07 1.34
N ASN A 141 -7.02 -4.88 0.05
CA ASN A 141 -7.98 -4.38 -0.92
C ASN A 141 -8.77 -5.55 -1.50
N PHE A 142 -10.07 -5.37 -1.58
CA PHE A 142 -10.99 -6.39 -2.03
C PHE A 142 -12.09 -5.76 -2.88
N SER A 143 -12.47 -6.42 -3.99
CA SER A 143 -13.63 -5.99 -4.79
C SER A 143 -14.38 -7.17 -5.38
N PHE A 144 -15.69 -6.96 -5.56
CA PHE A 144 -16.56 -7.91 -6.24
C PHE A 144 -16.33 -7.89 -7.75
N PRO A 145 -16.32 -9.06 -8.42
CA PRO A 145 -16.33 -9.09 -9.88
C PRO A 145 -17.68 -8.63 -10.45
N ASP A 146 -17.67 -8.11 -11.66
CA ASP A 146 -18.91 -7.66 -12.31
C ASP A 146 -19.90 -8.81 -12.49
N SER A 147 -19.45 -10.05 -12.67
CA SER A 147 -20.29 -11.26 -12.72
C SER A 147 -21.10 -11.49 -11.46
N PHE A 148 -20.52 -11.22 -10.28
CA PHE A 148 -21.23 -11.31 -9.01
C PHE A 148 -22.30 -10.22 -8.89
N LEU A 149 -21.98 -8.99 -9.28
CA LEU A 149 -22.92 -7.87 -9.23
C LEU A 149 -24.08 -8.07 -10.20
N GLU A 150 -23.81 -8.62 -11.39
CA GLU A 150 -24.85 -8.95 -12.36
C GLU A 150 -25.77 -10.08 -11.87
N TRP A 151 -25.19 -11.13 -11.27
CA TRP A 151 -25.96 -12.19 -10.62
C TRP A 151 -26.84 -11.62 -9.51
N LEU A 152 -26.29 -10.76 -8.64
CA LEU A 152 -27.05 -10.15 -7.54
C LEU A 152 -28.17 -9.25 -8.06
N ARG A 153 -27.90 -8.43 -9.08
CA ARG A 153 -28.90 -7.59 -9.77
C ARG A 153 -30.07 -8.41 -10.29
N THR A 154 -29.75 -9.54 -10.93
CA THR A 154 -30.78 -10.46 -11.46
C THR A 154 -31.58 -11.14 -10.35
N ALA A 155 -30.90 -11.58 -9.29
CA ALA A 155 -31.56 -12.21 -8.12
C ALA A 155 -32.48 -11.25 -7.38
N GLU A 156 -32.16 -9.96 -7.34
CA GLU A 156 -33.01 -8.90 -6.76
C GLU A 156 -34.09 -8.39 -7.74
N GLN A 157 -34.13 -8.91 -8.96
CA GLN A 157 -35.04 -8.46 -10.01
C GLN A 157 -34.97 -6.94 -10.27
N SER A 158 -33.78 -6.36 -10.11
CA SER A 158 -33.55 -4.93 -10.32
C SER A 158 -33.65 -4.57 -11.81
N THR A 159 -34.35 -3.47 -12.12
CA THR A 159 -34.48 -2.90 -13.46
C THR A 159 -33.32 -1.94 -13.81
N GLU A 160 -32.41 -1.67 -12.87
CA GLU A 160 -31.25 -0.83 -13.09
C GLU A 160 -30.27 -1.46 -14.08
N THR A 161 -29.49 -0.65 -14.78
CA THR A 161 -28.33 -1.15 -15.51
C THR A 161 -27.28 -1.70 -14.52
N THR A 162 -26.41 -2.58 -14.96
CA THR A 162 -25.32 -3.13 -14.10
C THR A 162 -24.47 -2.03 -13.50
N ALA A 163 -24.20 -0.94 -14.25
CA ALA A 163 -23.42 0.20 -13.77
C ALA A 163 -24.15 0.97 -12.66
N GLU A 164 -25.45 1.25 -12.80
CA GLU A 164 -26.26 1.92 -11.79
C GLU A 164 -26.35 1.06 -10.53
N PHE A 165 -26.63 -0.24 -10.69
CA PHE A 165 -26.70 -1.19 -9.59
C PHE A 165 -25.38 -1.26 -8.81
N ARG A 166 -24.25 -1.38 -9.51
CA ARG A 166 -22.92 -1.34 -8.92
C ARG A 166 -22.68 -0.06 -8.12
N ASN A 167 -22.94 1.11 -8.73
CA ASN A 167 -22.69 2.41 -8.08
C ASN A 167 -23.57 2.63 -6.83
N ARG A 168 -24.73 1.98 -6.77
CA ARG A 168 -25.60 2.02 -5.58
C ARG A 168 -25.12 1.07 -4.48
N ARG A 169 -24.40 0.00 -4.82
CA ARG A 169 -23.94 -1.03 -3.88
C ARG A 169 -22.55 -0.77 -3.31
N TYR A 170 -21.71 0.02 -4.00
CA TYR A 170 -20.43 0.52 -3.52
C TYR A 170 -20.58 1.92 -2.92
#